data_18d9612337dab12d7858d5d69f4be80f
#
_entry.id   18d9612337dab12d7858d5d69f4be80f
#
_cell.length_a   1.000
_cell.length_b   1.000
_cell.length_c   1.000
_cell.angle_alpha   90.00
_cell.angle_beta   90.00
_cell.angle_gamma   90.00
#
_symmetry.space_group_name_H-M   'P 1'
#
loop_
_entity.id
_entity.type
_entity.pdbx_description
1 polymer ?
#
loop_
_entity_poly.entity_id
_entity_poly.type
_entity_poly.pdbx_seq_one_letter_code
_entity_poly.pdbx_strand_id
1 'polypeptide(L)'
;MKPKIEICCGSAQDCQAAQRGGADRIELNSALALGGLTPTLANLIEAKKTVTLPIITMVRSRGAGFCTTDAEFEILFADAELL
;
A
#
# COMPACT_ATOMS: atom_id res chain seq x y z
N MET A 1 -21.22 15.01 7.69
CA MET A 1 -20.41 13.94 7.09
C MET A 1 -19.22 13.66 7.99
N LYS A 2 -19.02 12.40 8.34
CA LYS A 2 -17.91 12.00 9.21
C LYS A 2 -16.63 11.86 8.38
N PRO A 3 -15.52 12.48 8.78
CA PRO A 3 -14.26 12.30 8.07
C PRO A 3 -13.77 10.85 8.18
N LYS A 4 -13.05 10.39 7.16
CA LYS A 4 -12.43 9.07 7.16
C LYS A 4 -10.94 9.19 7.48
N ILE A 5 -10.44 8.22 8.23
CA ILE A 5 -9.03 8.14 8.59
C ILE A 5 -8.41 7.02 7.77
N GLU A 6 -7.42 7.38 6.96
CA GLU A 6 -6.61 6.43 6.19
C GLU A 6 -5.21 6.38 6.81
N ILE A 7 -4.72 5.18 7.06
CA ILE A 7 -3.40 4.98 7.67
C ILE A 7 -2.47 4.32 6.67
N CYS A 8 -1.30 4.93 6.48
CA CYS A 8 -0.22 4.34 5.67
C CYS A 8 0.44 3.22 6.45
N CYS A 9 0.46 2.03 5.87
CA CYS A 9 1.00 0.83 6.49
C CYS A 9 2.12 0.25 5.64
N GLY A 10 3.15 -0.29 6.29
CA GLY A 10 4.30 -0.89 5.61
C GLY A 10 4.31 -2.42 5.64
N SER A 11 3.30 -3.04 6.23
CA SER A 11 3.21 -4.49 6.33
C SER A 11 1.78 -4.91 6.67
N ALA A 12 1.49 -6.20 6.53
CA ALA A 12 0.21 -6.76 6.97
C ALA A 12 -0.02 -6.56 8.47
N GLN A 13 1.04 -6.64 9.27
CA GLN A 13 0.96 -6.41 10.71
C GLN A 13 0.57 -4.99 11.05
N ASP A 14 1.12 -4.02 10.31
CA ASP A 14 0.73 -2.62 10.46
C ASP A 14 -0.74 -2.41 10.13
N CYS A 15 -1.24 -3.09 9.11
CA CYS A 15 -2.66 -3.04 8.74
C CYS A 15 -3.55 -3.52 9.88
N GLN A 16 -3.16 -4.60 10.54
CA GLN A 16 -3.92 -5.12 11.68
C GLN A 16 -3.92 -4.12 12.83
N ALA A 17 -2.78 -3.49 13.11
CA ALA A 17 -2.67 -2.47 14.15
C ALA A 17 -3.54 -1.24 13.82
N ALA A 18 -3.54 -0.82 12.56
CA ALA A 18 -4.36 0.31 12.11
C ALA A 18 -5.86 0.00 12.28
N GLN A 19 -6.29 -1.21 11.95
CA GLN A 19 -7.67 -1.62 12.14
C GLN A 19 -8.06 -1.61 13.61
N ARG A 20 -7.21 -2.16 14.49
CA ARG A 20 -7.45 -2.13 15.93
C ARG A 20 -7.54 -0.70 16.47
N GLY A 21 -6.79 0.22 15.88
CA GLY A 21 -6.79 1.63 16.27
C GLY A 21 -7.95 2.45 15.75
N GLY A 22 -8.82 1.86 14.92
CA GLY A 22 -10.02 2.52 14.44
C GLY A 22 -9.89 3.22 13.09
N ALA A 23 -8.91 2.86 12.28
CA ALA A 23 -8.81 3.37 10.91
C ALA A 23 -10.03 2.98 10.09
N ASP A 24 -10.38 3.81 9.11
CA ASP A 24 -11.48 3.54 8.18
C ASP A 24 -11.01 2.82 6.92
N ARG A 25 -9.78 3.03 6.53
CA ARG A 25 -9.14 2.34 5.40
C ARG A 25 -7.63 2.37 5.54
N ILE A 26 -6.96 1.60 4.71
CA ILE A 26 -5.53 1.39 4.77
C ILE A 26 -4.91 1.68 3.41
N GLU A 27 -3.76 2.34 3.41
CA GLU A 27 -2.90 2.42 2.24
C GLU A 27 -1.70 1.50 2.50
N LEU A 28 -1.62 0.40 1.76
CA LEU A 28 -0.55 -0.57 1.94
C LEU A 28 0.65 -0.22 1.07
N ASN A 29 1.80 -0.13 1.69
CA ASN A 29 3.08 0.22 1.09
C ASN A 29 4.14 -0.80 1.51
N SER A 30 5.34 -0.64 0.95
CA SER A 30 6.58 -1.15 1.49
C SER A 30 7.55 0.02 1.63
N ALA A 31 8.67 -0.19 2.31
CA ALA A 31 9.76 0.78 2.39
C ALA A 31 9.28 2.21 2.71
N LEU A 32 8.53 2.37 3.79
CA LEU A 32 8.01 3.69 4.21
C LEU A 32 9.12 4.71 4.42
N ALA A 33 10.31 4.28 4.82
CA ALA A 33 11.47 5.16 4.99
C ALA A 33 11.89 5.81 3.66
N LEU A 34 11.51 5.22 2.53
CA LEU A 34 11.77 5.76 1.19
C LEU A 34 10.57 6.51 0.62
N GLY A 35 9.57 6.79 1.43
CA GLY A 35 8.35 7.47 1.01
C GLY A 35 7.22 6.57 0.56
N GLY A 36 7.39 5.27 0.69
CA GLY A 36 6.38 4.28 0.30
C GLY A 36 6.57 3.76 -1.12
N LEU A 37 6.71 2.47 -1.25
CA LEU A 37 6.84 1.75 -2.52
C LEU A 37 5.75 0.69 -2.62
N THR A 38 5.67 0.06 -3.79
CA THR A 38 4.75 -1.05 -4.05
C THR A 38 4.96 -2.15 -3.01
N PRO A 39 3.92 -2.63 -2.33
CA PRO A 39 4.05 -3.74 -1.39
C PRO A 39 4.30 -5.05 -2.13
N THR A 40 4.80 -6.04 -1.41
CA THR A 40 4.86 -7.39 -1.97
C THR A 40 3.44 -7.96 -2.09
N LEU A 41 3.23 -8.82 -3.08
CA LEU A 41 1.94 -9.49 -3.24
C LEU A 41 1.60 -10.34 -2.01
N ALA A 42 2.59 -10.97 -1.40
CA ALA A 42 2.38 -11.78 -0.20
C ALA A 42 1.87 -10.94 0.97
N ASN A 43 2.40 -9.72 1.16
CA ASN A 43 1.90 -8.82 2.19
C ASN A 43 0.45 -8.40 1.92
N LEU A 44 0.11 -8.11 0.68
CA LEU A 44 -1.27 -7.78 0.31
C LEU A 44 -2.21 -8.93 0.60
N ILE A 45 -1.83 -10.16 0.20
CA ILE A 45 -2.64 -11.35 0.45
C ILE A 45 -2.88 -11.54 1.95
N GLU A 46 -1.82 -11.43 2.75
CA GLU A 46 -1.93 -11.59 4.20
C GLU A 46 -2.79 -10.49 4.83
N ALA A 47 -2.62 -9.25 4.38
CA ALA A 47 -3.45 -8.14 4.86
C ALA A 47 -4.93 -8.39 4.56
N LYS A 48 -5.24 -8.87 3.36
CA LYS A 48 -6.62 -9.14 2.97
C LYS A 48 -7.25 -10.30 3.76
N LYS A 49 -6.45 -11.22 4.26
CA LYS A 49 -6.94 -12.31 5.11
C LYS A 49 -7.26 -11.85 6.53
N THR A 50 -6.55 -10.85 7.03
CA THR A 50 -6.56 -10.50 8.45
C THR A 50 -7.25 -9.18 8.75
N VAL A 51 -7.55 -8.39 7.73
CA VAL A 51 -8.15 -7.07 7.86
C VAL A 51 -9.40 -7.00 7.00
N THR A 52 -10.47 -6.41 7.55
CA THR A 52 -11.74 -6.24 6.84
C THR A 52 -11.89 -4.87 6.20
N LEU A 53 -11.00 -3.93 6.51
CA LEU A 53 -11.05 -2.57 5.96
C LEU A 53 -10.68 -2.57 4.48
N PRO A 54 -11.14 -1.56 3.73
CA PRO A 54 -10.66 -1.34 2.37
C PRO A 54 -9.14 -1.13 2.37
N ILE A 55 -8.45 -1.73 1.42
CA ILE A 55 -7.00 -1.61 1.26
C ILE A 55 -6.70 -0.98 -0.09
N ILE A 56 -6.05 0.18 -0.05
CA ILE A 56 -5.52 0.85 -1.24
C ILE A 56 -4.06 0.49 -1.34
N THR A 57 -3.62 0.02 -2.48
CA THR A 57 -2.25 -0.46 -2.68
C THR A 57 -1.42 0.59 -3.40
N MET A 58 -0.26 0.95 -2.82
CA MET A 58 0.70 1.83 -3.45
C MET A 58 1.32 1.15 -4.66
N VAL A 59 1.49 1.89 -5.76
CA VAL A 59 2.21 1.41 -6.95
C VAL A 59 3.31 2.41 -7.27
N ARG A 60 4.52 2.11 -6.79
CA ARG A 60 5.72 2.92 -7.00
C ARG A 60 6.92 2.01 -6.88
N SER A 61 7.70 1.88 -7.95
CA SER A 61 8.74 0.84 -8.04
C SER A 61 10.07 1.22 -7.38
N ARG A 62 10.34 2.51 -7.18
CA ARG A 62 11.61 2.95 -6.60
C ARG A 62 11.47 4.26 -5.85
N GLY A 63 12.42 4.55 -4.97
CA GLY A 63 12.57 5.85 -4.33
C GLY A 63 13.15 6.90 -5.28
N ALA A 64 13.81 7.92 -4.74
CA ALA A 64 14.54 8.95 -5.50
C ALA A 64 13.69 9.68 -6.54
N GLY A 65 12.58 10.27 -6.10
CA GLY A 65 11.70 11.10 -6.93
C GLY A 65 10.41 10.43 -7.32
N PHE A 66 9.49 11.22 -7.85
CA PHE A 66 8.16 10.77 -8.20
C PHE A 66 7.91 10.74 -9.71
N CYS A 67 8.92 11.13 -10.52
CA CYS A 67 8.83 11.03 -11.97
C CYS A 67 9.35 9.68 -12.42
N THR A 68 8.59 9.01 -13.28
CA THR A 68 8.97 7.71 -13.81
C THR A 68 9.30 7.82 -15.29
N THR A 69 10.24 6.98 -15.75
CA THR A 69 10.49 6.81 -17.19
C THR A 69 9.37 6.00 -17.83
N ASP A 70 9.31 5.98 -19.17
CA ASP A 70 8.32 5.18 -19.86
C ASP A 70 8.46 3.69 -19.54
N ALA A 71 9.70 3.19 -19.46
CA ALA A 71 9.95 1.79 -19.08
C ALA A 71 9.47 1.48 -17.68
N GLU A 72 9.71 2.41 -16.73
CA GLU A 72 9.23 2.27 -15.35
C GLU A 72 7.71 2.30 -15.28
N PHE A 73 7.07 3.14 -16.10
CA PHE A 73 5.61 3.20 -16.17
C PHE A 73 5.01 1.85 -16.58
N GLU A 74 5.62 1.18 -17.55
CA GLU A 74 5.17 -0.15 -17.99
C GLU A 74 5.23 -1.16 -16.83
N ILE A 75 6.29 -1.10 -16.02
CA ILE A 75 6.44 -1.96 -14.85
C ILE A 75 5.36 -1.65 -13.82
N LEU A 76 5.11 -0.37 -13.55
CA LEU A 76 4.07 0.04 -12.61
C LEU A 76 2.70 -0.43 -13.04
N PHE A 77 2.41 -0.36 -14.34
CA PHE A 77 1.14 -0.82 -14.88
C PHE A 77 0.97 -2.32 -14.70
N ALA A 78 2.02 -3.11 -14.95
CA ALA A 78 2.00 -4.54 -14.73
C ALA A 78 1.81 -4.89 -13.25
N ASP A 79 2.49 -4.17 -12.35
CA ASP A 79 2.31 -4.35 -10.91
C ASP A 79 0.86 -4.07 -10.49
N ALA A 80 0.27 -3.01 -11.02
CA ALA A 80 -1.10 -2.65 -10.70
C ALA A 80 -2.08 -3.76 -11.12
N GLU A 81 -1.84 -4.41 -12.24
CA GLU A 81 -2.67 -5.52 -12.69
C GLU A 81 -2.54 -6.75 -11.80
N LEU A 82 -1.35 -7.02 -11.26
CA LEU A 82 -1.10 -8.16 -10.39
C LEU A 82 -1.69 -7.96 -8.99
N LEU A 83 -1.68 -6.75 -8.52
CA LEU A 83 -2.18 -6.40 -7.18
C LEU A 83 -3.68 -6.10 -7.22
#